data_ee31be477b69f0fd59b4f99175ecd964
#
_entry.id   ee31be477b69f0fd59b4f99175ecd964
#
_cell.length_a   1.000
_cell.length_b   1.000
_cell.length_c   1.000
_cell.angle_alpha   90.00
_cell.angle_beta   90.00
_cell.angle_gamma   90.00
#
_symmetry.space_group_name_H-M   'P 1'
#
loop_
_entity.id
_entity.type
_entity.pdbx_description
1 polymer ?
#
loop_
_entity_poly.entity_id
_entity_poly.type
_entity_poly.pdbx_seq_one_letter_code
_entity_poly.pdbx_strand_id
1 'polypeptide(L)'
;IEEQFERFVNFCIISKQYPREFNFEDLSIGGGSDTAIDGVAIIVNGNIAQNPEEIDYFVKRNGSISVSFSFIQSKTSAKFNGAQILNFLAGIRNFFSEQTAIPENDDVVELRSIKENIYRNSIHIDGAPSLDLFFVSTGEWKEPEHITGLVNSELEILKMRRLFSGINFQCIDSEKLQQMYREIRGRSLKEIEFPSLVP
;
A
#
# COMPACT_ATOMS: atom_id res chain seq x y z
N ILE A 1 -11.99 -15.13 10.03
CA ILE A 1 -10.60 -15.10 10.52
C ILE A 1 -9.70 -14.42 9.47
N GLU A 2 -9.82 -14.76 8.18
CA GLU A 2 -9.02 -14.15 7.11
C GLU A 2 -9.25 -12.64 7.04
N GLU A 3 -10.47 -12.18 6.92
CA GLU A 3 -10.83 -10.76 6.87
C GLU A 3 -10.32 -9.96 8.08
N GLN A 4 -10.39 -10.54 9.29
CA GLN A 4 -9.83 -9.90 10.50
C GLN A 4 -8.32 -9.78 10.45
N PHE A 5 -7.63 -10.77 9.86
CA PHE A 5 -6.20 -10.74 9.66
C PHE A 5 -5.81 -9.68 8.63
N GLU A 6 -6.52 -9.60 7.51
CA GLU A 6 -6.34 -8.57 6.48
C GLU A 6 -6.47 -7.16 7.06
N ARG A 7 -7.54 -6.89 7.81
CA ARG A 7 -7.75 -5.61 8.51
C ARG A 7 -6.62 -5.30 9.49
N PHE A 8 -6.17 -6.27 10.25
CA PHE A 8 -5.05 -6.10 11.18
C PHE A 8 -3.74 -5.81 10.46
N VAL A 9 -3.46 -6.51 9.36
CA VAL A 9 -2.28 -6.27 8.51
C VAL A 9 -2.32 -4.87 7.92
N ASN A 10 -3.45 -4.48 7.31
CA ASN A 10 -3.64 -3.16 6.71
C ASN A 10 -3.41 -2.06 7.76
N PHE A 11 -3.96 -2.22 8.97
CA PHE A 11 -3.71 -1.32 10.08
C PHE A 11 -2.22 -1.21 10.41
N CYS A 12 -1.52 -2.35 10.58
CA CYS A 12 -0.10 -2.35 10.96
C CYS A 12 0.78 -1.69 9.89
N ILE A 13 0.56 -2.02 8.62
CA ILE A 13 1.36 -1.50 7.50
C ILE A 13 1.14 0.01 7.34
N ILE A 14 -0.11 0.43 7.24
CA ILE A 14 -0.43 1.83 6.94
C ILE A 14 -0.12 2.74 8.11
N SER A 15 -0.33 2.32 9.36
CA SER A 15 0.07 3.11 10.54
C SER A 15 1.57 3.42 10.62
N LYS A 16 2.41 2.65 9.93
CA LYS A 16 3.86 2.94 9.83
C LYS A 16 4.17 4.03 8.81
N GLN A 17 3.36 4.13 7.77
CA GLN A 17 3.54 5.09 6.67
C GLN A 17 2.72 6.36 6.90
N TYR A 18 1.57 6.22 7.55
CA TYR A 18 0.62 7.29 7.80
C TYR A 18 0.34 7.39 9.30
N PRO A 19 1.01 8.32 10.02
CA PRO A 19 0.95 8.41 11.48
C PRO A 19 -0.30 9.12 12.03
N ARG A 20 -1.29 9.45 11.18
CA ARG A 20 -2.57 10.04 11.59
C ARG A 20 -3.62 8.96 11.77
N GLU A 21 -4.73 9.32 12.42
CA GLU A 21 -5.90 8.45 12.47
C GLU A 21 -6.50 8.26 11.07
N PHE A 22 -6.91 7.05 10.75
CA PHE A 22 -7.59 6.67 9.51
C PHE A 22 -8.58 5.55 9.79
N ASN A 23 -9.62 5.47 8.96
CA ASN A 23 -10.53 4.35 9.00
C ASN A 23 -9.90 3.20 8.17
N PHE A 24 -9.57 2.09 8.82
CA PHE A 24 -8.97 0.92 8.15
C PHE A 24 -9.94 0.19 7.22
N GLU A 25 -11.26 0.42 7.37
CA GLU A 25 -12.26 -0.13 6.44
C GLU A 25 -12.13 0.48 5.05
N ASP A 26 -11.74 1.75 4.96
CA ASP A 26 -11.52 2.46 3.70
C ASP A 26 -10.26 1.98 2.93
N LEU A 27 -9.44 1.14 3.54
CA LEU A 27 -8.22 0.59 2.95
C LEU A 27 -8.40 -0.85 2.47
N SER A 28 -9.45 -1.53 2.94
CA SER A 28 -9.67 -2.96 2.68
C SER A 28 -10.41 -3.13 1.35
N ILE A 29 -9.89 -4.01 0.51
CA ILE A 29 -10.56 -4.43 -0.71
C ILE A 29 -11.39 -5.67 -0.38
N GLY A 30 -12.72 -5.55 -0.51
CA GLY A 30 -13.66 -6.61 -0.24
C GLY A 30 -14.06 -7.41 -1.49
N GLY A 31 -14.67 -8.58 -1.25
CA GLY A 31 -15.49 -9.34 -2.22
C GLY A 31 -14.78 -9.95 -3.41
N GLY A 32 -14.23 -11.10 -3.32
CA GLY A 32 -13.74 -12.03 -4.37
C GLY A 32 -13.55 -11.50 -5.82
N SER A 33 -12.84 -12.19 -6.68
CA SER A 33 -12.37 -11.69 -7.99
C SER A 33 -11.38 -10.54 -7.87
N ASP A 34 -10.66 -10.58 -6.78
CA ASP A 34 -9.59 -9.65 -6.50
C ASP A 34 -8.36 -9.96 -7.35
N THR A 35 -7.67 -8.93 -7.69
CA THR A 35 -6.37 -9.00 -8.35
C THR A 35 -5.27 -9.41 -7.37
N ALA A 36 -5.59 -10.24 -6.35
CA ALA A 36 -4.73 -10.61 -5.22
C ALA A 36 -4.22 -9.38 -4.44
N ILE A 37 -5.11 -8.42 -4.18
CA ILE A 37 -4.82 -7.20 -3.42
C ILE A 37 -5.85 -7.12 -2.28
N ASP A 38 -5.40 -7.16 -1.02
CA ASP A 38 -6.27 -7.13 0.17
C ASP A 38 -6.35 -5.71 0.78
N GLY A 39 -5.43 -4.83 0.42
CA GLY A 39 -5.46 -3.44 0.88
C GLY A 39 -4.68 -2.49 -0.01
N VAL A 40 -5.19 -1.26 -0.13
CA VAL A 40 -4.56 -0.17 -0.87
C VAL A 40 -4.66 1.13 -0.08
N ALA A 41 -3.56 1.89 -0.07
CA ALA A 41 -3.57 3.28 0.34
C ALA A 41 -2.91 4.15 -0.74
N ILE A 42 -3.64 5.15 -1.22
CA ILE A 42 -3.13 6.19 -2.11
C ILE A 42 -2.96 7.44 -1.25
N ILE A 43 -1.72 7.83 -0.98
CA ILE A 43 -1.41 8.96 -0.11
C ILE A 43 -0.97 10.13 -0.99
N VAL A 44 -1.72 11.25 -0.89
CA VAL A 44 -1.47 12.46 -1.64
C VAL A 44 -1.27 13.63 -0.68
N ASN A 45 -0.10 14.27 -0.73
CA ASN A 45 0.28 15.35 0.18
C ASN A 45 0.10 14.98 1.66
N GLY A 46 0.41 13.71 2.02
CA GLY A 46 0.26 13.20 3.37
C GLY A 46 -1.19 13.01 3.83
N ASN A 47 -2.15 12.84 2.91
CA ASN A 47 -3.53 12.46 3.18
C ASN A 47 -3.89 11.23 2.35
N ILE A 48 -4.65 10.30 2.93
CA ILE A 48 -5.20 9.16 2.18
C ILE A 48 -6.32 9.69 1.30
N ALA A 49 -6.18 9.53 -0.01
CA ALA A 49 -7.18 9.96 -0.97
C ALA A 49 -8.32 8.94 -1.04
N GLN A 50 -9.56 9.42 -0.95
CA GLN A 50 -10.78 8.63 -0.92
C GLN A 50 -11.53 8.64 -2.27
N ASN A 51 -11.34 9.69 -3.06
CA ASN A 51 -12.04 9.88 -4.32
C ASN A 51 -11.21 10.75 -5.30
N PRO A 52 -11.54 10.72 -6.61
CA PRO A 52 -10.80 11.49 -7.62
C PRO A 52 -10.87 13.00 -7.41
N GLU A 53 -11.98 13.53 -6.86
CA GLU A 53 -12.20 14.97 -6.68
C GLU A 53 -11.23 15.58 -5.67
N GLU A 54 -10.76 14.77 -4.69
CA GLU A 54 -9.75 15.21 -3.74
C GLU A 54 -8.41 15.50 -4.41
N ILE A 55 -8.09 14.81 -5.49
CA ILE A 55 -6.86 15.05 -6.25
C ILE A 55 -6.90 16.45 -6.87
N ASP A 56 -8.03 16.80 -7.51
CA ASP A 56 -8.22 18.12 -8.11
C ASP A 56 -8.19 19.22 -7.04
N TYR A 57 -8.78 18.95 -5.88
CA TYR A 57 -8.72 19.85 -4.72
C TYR A 57 -7.27 20.08 -4.25
N PHE A 58 -6.48 19.02 -4.09
CA PHE A 58 -5.08 19.13 -3.65
C PHE A 58 -4.23 19.89 -4.69
N VAL A 59 -4.40 19.61 -5.98
CA VAL A 59 -3.72 20.34 -7.05
C VAL A 59 -4.09 21.83 -7.00
N LYS A 60 -5.38 22.15 -6.92
CA LYS A 60 -5.86 23.55 -6.89
C LYS A 60 -5.36 24.30 -5.66
N ARG A 61 -5.30 23.64 -4.50
CA ARG A 61 -4.92 24.25 -3.22
C ARG A 61 -3.42 24.46 -3.10
N ASN A 62 -2.62 23.47 -3.53
CA ASN A 62 -1.19 23.41 -3.24
C ASN A 62 -0.32 23.71 -4.47
N GLY A 63 -0.89 23.71 -5.68
CA GLY A 63 -0.15 23.87 -6.94
C GLY A 63 0.59 22.60 -7.38
N SER A 64 0.99 21.73 -6.45
CA SER A 64 1.63 20.45 -6.72
C SER A 64 1.16 19.37 -5.75
N ILE A 65 1.33 18.10 -6.15
CA ILE A 65 1.01 16.94 -5.34
C ILE A 65 2.20 15.98 -5.26
N SER A 66 2.52 15.50 -4.07
CA SER A 66 3.38 14.35 -3.86
C SER A 66 2.52 13.10 -3.67
N VAL A 67 2.89 12.00 -4.30
CA VAL A 67 2.04 10.78 -4.33
C VAL A 67 2.84 9.56 -3.92
N SER A 68 2.26 8.74 -3.08
CA SER A 68 2.73 7.39 -2.80
C SER A 68 1.59 6.39 -2.88
N PHE A 69 1.87 5.23 -3.46
CA PHE A 69 0.97 4.10 -3.55
C PHE A 69 1.48 2.98 -2.63
N SER A 70 0.59 2.41 -1.83
CA SER A 70 0.89 1.26 -0.99
C SER A 70 -0.12 0.16 -1.26
N PHE A 71 0.36 -1.04 -1.59
CA PHE A 71 -0.46 -2.21 -1.86
C PHE A 71 -0.08 -3.33 -0.90
N ILE A 72 -1.08 -4.03 -0.42
CA ILE A 72 -0.92 -5.06 0.60
C ILE A 72 -1.66 -6.32 0.14
N GLN A 73 -0.97 -7.47 0.24
CA GLN A 73 -1.55 -8.80 0.18
C GLN A 73 -1.20 -9.54 1.46
N SER A 74 -2.18 -10.15 2.09
CA SER A 74 -2.00 -10.92 3.31
C SER A 74 -2.48 -12.37 3.18
N LYS A 75 -1.80 -13.30 3.85
CA LYS A 75 -2.17 -14.72 3.85
C LYS A 75 -1.98 -15.31 5.24
N THR A 76 -2.98 -16.02 5.71
CA THR A 76 -2.93 -16.76 6.99
C THR A 76 -2.13 -18.06 6.89
N SER A 77 -1.52 -18.35 5.74
CA SER A 77 -0.70 -19.55 5.53
C SER A 77 0.61 -19.47 6.31
N ALA A 78 1.12 -20.64 6.77
CA ALA A 78 2.41 -20.72 7.45
C ALA A 78 3.62 -20.70 6.51
N LYS A 79 3.42 -20.44 5.21
CA LYS A 79 4.49 -20.42 4.20
C LYS A 79 4.27 -19.31 3.19
N PHE A 80 5.35 -18.66 2.83
CA PHE A 80 5.37 -17.77 1.66
C PHE A 80 5.32 -18.60 0.37
N ASN A 81 4.29 -18.37 -0.43
CA ASN A 81 4.07 -19.09 -1.68
C ASN A 81 4.44 -18.19 -2.87
N GLY A 82 5.43 -18.60 -3.66
CA GLY A 82 5.90 -17.84 -4.82
C GLY A 82 4.81 -17.56 -5.85
N ALA A 83 3.90 -18.50 -6.10
CA ALA A 83 2.79 -18.28 -7.03
C ALA A 83 1.81 -17.20 -6.53
N GLN A 84 1.53 -17.16 -5.22
CA GLN A 84 0.69 -16.10 -4.64
C GLN A 84 1.36 -14.73 -4.72
N ILE A 85 2.67 -14.66 -4.48
CA ILE A 85 3.46 -13.42 -4.63
C ILE A 85 3.42 -12.95 -6.09
N LEU A 86 3.61 -13.86 -7.05
CA LEU A 86 3.55 -13.51 -8.47
C LEU A 86 2.15 -13.05 -8.90
N ASN A 87 1.08 -13.66 -8.38
CA ASN A 87 -0.28 -13.21 -8.62
C ASN A 87 -0.51 -11.79 -8.08
N PHE A 88 -0.02 -11.48 -6.88
CA PHE A 88 -0.06 -10.13 -6.33
C PHE A 88 0.66 -9.12 -7.24
N LEU A 89 1.89 -9.42 -7.67
CA LEU A 89 2.65 -8.55 -8.57
C LEU A 89 1.98 -8.40 -9.94
N ALA A 90 1.33 -9.47 -10.45
CA ALA A 90 0.52 -9.40 -11.66
C ALA A 90 -0.71 -8.48 -11.48
N GLY A 91 -1.37 -8.52 -10.32
CA GLY A 91 -2.45 -7.60 -9.95
C GLY A 91 -1.99 -6.15 -9.94
N ILE A 92 -0.84 -5.86 -9.33
CA ILE A 92 -0.23 -4.53 -9.35
C ILE A 92 0.05 -4.06 -10.78
N ARG A 93 0.62 -4.93 -11.61
CA ARG A 93 0.88 -4.62 -13.01
C ARG A 93 -0.39 -4.33 -13.79
N ASN A 94 -1.48 -5.07 -13.51
CA ASN A 94 -2.80 -4.84 -14.10
C ASN A 94 -3.38 -3.51 -13.66
N PHE A 95 -3.28 -3.15 -12.37
CA PHE A 95 -3.77 -1.88 -11.82
C PHE A 95 -3.13 -0.66 -12.51
N PHE A 96 -1.84 -0.72 -12.81
CA PHE A 96 -1.12 0.35 -13.50
C PHE A 96 -1.14 0.22 -15.03
N SER A 97 -1.86 -0.74 -15.60
CA SER A 97 -2.03 -0.87 -17.06
C SER A 97 -3.09 0.09 -17.57
N GLU A 98 -2.91 0.58 -18.81
CA GLU A 98 -3.93 1.36 -19.52
C GLU A 98 -5.16 0.50 -19.84
N GLN A 99 -4.91 -0.76 -20.22
CA GLN A 99 -5.96 -1.74 -20.47
C GLN A 99 -5.82 -2.88 -19.46
N THR A 100 -6.91 -3.17 -18.74
CA THR A 100 -6.96 -4.26 -17.78
C THR A 100 -7.16 -5.60 -18.48
N ALA A 101 -6.28 -6.56 -18.18
CA ALA A 101 -6.39 -7.93 -18.66
C ALA A 101 -7.05 -8.85 -17.62
N ILE A 102 -7.01 -8.46 -16.35
CA ILE A 102 -7.58 -9.22 -15.23
C ILE A 102 -8.85 -8.49 -14.77
N PRO A 103 -9.98 -9.18 -14.59
CA PRO A 103 -11.17 -8.57 -14.00
C PRO A 103 -10.88 -7.95 -12.64
N GLU A 104 -11.48 -6.80 -12.38
CA GLU A 104 -11.35 -6.06 -11.13
C GLU A 104 -12.72 -5.95 -10.46
N ASN A 105 -12.74 -5.97 -9.13
CA ASN A 105 -13.95 -5.68 -8.37
C ASN A 105 -14.18 -4.15 -8.30
N ASP A 106 -15.36 -3.76 -7.78
CA ASP A 106 -15.77 -2.36 -7.74
C ASP A 106 -14.80 -1.48 -6.92
N ASP A 107 -14.25 -2.00 -5.80
CA ASP A 107 -13.29 -1.27 -4.96
C ASP A 107 -12.00 -0.94 -5.74
N VAL A 108 -11.48 -1.92 -6.49
CA VAL A 108 -10.27 -1.71 -7.32
C VAL A 108 -10.55 -0.73 -8.46
N VAL A 109 -11.75 -0.77 -9.05
CA VAL A 109 -12.17 0.18 -10.10
C VAL A 109 -12.24 1.61 -9.54
N GLU A 110 -12.76 1.79 -8.32
CA GLU A 110 -12.80 3.09 -7.65
C GLU A 110 -11.39 3.63 -7.38
N LEU A 111 -10.51 2.83 -6.81
CA LEU A 111 -9.10 3.19 -6.58
C LEU A 111 -8.36 3.50 -7.90
N ARG A 112 -8.70 2.78 -8.98
CA ARG A 112 -8.17 3.06 -10.31
C ARG A 112 -8.59 4.46 -10.79
N SER A 113 -9.83 4.88 -10.51
CA SER A 113 -10.30 6.22 -10.89
C SER A 113 -9.48 7.33 -10.22
N ILE A 114 -9.09 7.12 -8.93
CA ILE A 114 -8.17 8.03 -8.22
C ILE A 114 -6.81 8.06 -8.91
N LYS A 115 -6.23 6.89 -9.19
CA LYS A 115 -4.95 6.78 -9.92
C LYS A 115 -5.01 7.49 -11.28
N GLU A 116 -6.08 7.32 -12.04
CA GLU A 116 -6.24 7.95 -13.36
C GLU A 116 -6.31 9.47 -13.23
N ASN A 117 -6.99 9.99 -12.20
CA ASN A 117 -7.02 11.43 -11.95
C ASN A 117 -5.64 11.97 -11.53
N ILE A 118 -4.87 11.23 -10.73
CA ILE A 118 -3.48 11.57 -10.40
C ILE A 118 -2.65 11.72 -11.69
N TYR A 119 -2.66 10.71 -12.56
CA TYR A 119 -1.86 10.76 -13.80
C TYR A 119 -2.39 11.76 -14.84
N ARG A 120 -3.69 12.08 -14.83
CA ARG A 120 -4.25 13.20 -15.63
C ARG A 120 -3.66 14.55 -15.18
N ASN A 121 -3.38 14.68 -13.89
CA ASN A 121 -2.71 15.84 -13.30
C ASN A 121 -1.17 15.69 -13.26
N SER A 122 -0.56 14.89 -14.14
CA SER A 122 0.86 14.52 -14.09
C SER A 122 1.83 15.71 -14.05
N ILE A 123 1.49 16.83 -14.69
CA ILE A 123 2.30 18.06 -14.67
C ILE A 123 2.39 18.72 -13.28
N HIS A 124 1.49 18.36 -12.39
CA HIS A 124 1.44 18.85 -11.01
C HIS A 124 2.06 17.87 -10.01
N ILE A 125 2.50 16.68 -10.44
CA ILE A 125 3.16 15.72 -9.56
C ILE A 125 4.59 16.19 -9.29
N ASP A 126 4.91 16.36 -8.00
CA ASP A 126 6.26 16.73 -7.54
C ASP A 126 7.17 15.49 -7.55
N GLY A 127 7.91 15.31 -8.62
CA GLY A 127 8.64 14.07 -8.92
C GLY A 127 7.73 12.95 -9.41
N ALA A 128 8.25 11.72 -9.49
CA ALA A 128 7.44 10.55 -9.78
C ALA A 128 6.90 9.92 -8.47
N PRO A 129 5.70 9.34 -8.47
CA PRO A 129 5.15 8.63 -7.32
C PRO A 129 6.07 7.54 -6.78
N SER A 130 6.02 7.23 -5.48
CA SER A 130 6.61 6.02 -4.92
C SER A 130 5.61 4.86 -4.93
N LEU A 131 6.13 3.64 -4.97
CA LEU A 131 5.33 2.41 -4.91
C LEU A 131 5.88 1.48 -3.84
N ASP A 132 5.08 1.22 -2.81
CA ASP A 132 5.39 0.29 -1.73
C ASP A 132 4.46 -0.93 -1.81
N LEU A 133 5.07 -2.11 -1.84
CA LEU A 133 4.39 -3.39 -2.00
C LEU A 133 4.70 -4.30 -0.81
N PHE A 134 3.66 -4.80 -0.16
CA PHE A 134 3.78 -5.64 1.04
C PHE A 134 3.07 -6.97 0.84
N PHE A 135 3.84 -8.05 0.92
CA PHE A 135 3.28 -9.39 0.99
C PHE A 135 3.46 -9.93 2.39
N VAL A 136 2.36 -10.13 3.11
CA VAL A 136 2.37 -10.51 4.52
C VAL A 136 1.90 -11.95 4.67
N SER A 137 2.60 -12.73 5.48
CA SER A 137 2.21 -14.11 5.79
C SER A 137 2.49 -14.42 7.27
N THR A 138 1.72 -15.35 7.85
CA THR A 138 1.98 -15.83 9.24
C THR A 138 3.20 -16.74 9.33
N GLY A 139 3.77 -17.16 8.21
CA GLY A 139 5.00 -17.98 8.14
C GLY A 139 6.26 -17.17 8.37
N GLU A 140 7.40 -17.87 8.49
CA GLU A 140 8.74 -17.28 8.58
C GLU A 140 9.26 -16.95 7.17
N TRP A 141 9.82 -15.74 6.97
CA TRP A 141 10.47 -15.35 5.72
C TRP A 141 11.97 -15.61 5.78
N LYS A 142 12.45 -16.54 4.96
CA LYS A 142 13.87 -16.96 4.88
C LYS A 142 14.59 -16.50 3.61
N GLU A 143 14.01 -15.57 2.88
CA GLU A 143 14.56 -15.03 1.62
C GLU A 143 14.98 -16.11 0.63
N PRO A 144 14.11 -17.07 0.27
CA PRO A 144 14.50 -18.16 -0.63
C PRO A 144 14.89 -17.61 -2.01
N GLU A 145 16.08 -17.91 -2.47
CA GLU A 145 16.69 -17.36 -3.69
C GLU A 145 15.77 -17.45 -4.93
N HIS A 146 15.05 -18.55 -5.09
CA HIS A 146 14.14 -18.73 -6.22
C HIS A 146 12.95 -17.77 -6.18
N ILE A 147 12.38 -17.47 -5.01
CA ILE A 147 11.29 -16.50 -4.88
C ILE A 147 11.84 -15.09 -5.07
N THR A 148 12.96 -14.78 -4.45
CA THR A 148 13.61 -13.48 -4.58
C THR A 148 13.96 -13.18 -6.04
N GLY A 149 14.47 -14.17 -6.77
CA GLY A 149 14.76 -14.04 -8.20
C GLY A 149 13.51 -13.74 -9.05
N LEU A 150 12.41 -14.44 -8.79
CA LEU A 150 11.13 -14.21 -9.47
C LEU A 150 10.57 -12.81 -9.16
N VAL A 151 10.59 -12.40 -7.89
CA VAL A 151 10.17 -11.06 -7.47
C VAL A 151 10.98 -9.97 -8.18
N ASN A 152 12.30 -10.09 -8.17
CA ASN A 152 13.17 -9.11 -8.82
C ASN A 152 12.87 -8.99 -10.32
N SER A 153 12.60 -10.11 -11.00
CA SER A 153 12.23 -10.10 -12.42
C SER A 153 10.93 -9.32 -12.67
N GLU A 154 9.91 -9.52 -11.86
CA GLU A 154 8.64 -8.78 -11.98
C GLU A 154 8.80 -7.29 -11.63
N LEU A 155 9.60 -6.97 -10.62
CA LEU A 155 9.89 -5.57 -10.26
C LEU A 155 10.62 -4.83 -11.38
N GLU A 156 11.54 -5.49 -12.11
CA GLU A 156 12.18 -4.88 -13.28
C GLU A 156 11.17 -4.55 -14.39
N ILE A 157 10.16 -5.39 -14.61
CA ILE A 157 9.08 -5.10 -15.57
C ILE A 157 8.30 -3.83 -15.14
N LEU A 158 8.00 -3.68 -13.84
CA LEU A 158 7.35 -2.48 -13.33
C LEU A 158 8.24 -1.23 -13.44
N LYS A 159 9.54 -1.34 -13.15
CA LYS A 159 10.53 -0.25 -13.29
C LYS A 159 10.65 0.24 -14.73
N MET A 160 10.60 -0.67 -15.72
CA MET A 160 10.66 -0.31 -17.14
C MET A 160 9.57 0.65 -17.59
N ARG A 161 8.44 0.69 -16.88
CA ARG A 161 7.33 1.63 -17.16
C ARG A 161 7.66 3.08 -16.80
N ARG A 162 8.68 3.32 -15.98
CA ARG A 162 9.13 4.65 -15.54
C ARG A 162 8.03 5.51 -14.89
N LEU A 163 7.05 4.85 -14.25
CA LEU A 163 5.94 5.52 -13.58
C LEU A 163 6.30 5.96 -12.16
N PHE A 164 7.36 5.37 -11.57
CA PHE A 164 7.70 5.51 -10.17
C PHE A 164 9.12 6.02 -9.97
N SER A 165 9.31 6.82 -8.92
CA SER A 165 10.62 7.24 -8.43
C SER A 165 11.38 6.10 -7.74
N GLY A 166 10.65 5.17 -7.15
CA GLY A 166 11.15 3.98 -6.47
C GLY A 166 10.05 2.95 -6.30
N ILE A 167 10.43 1.67 -6.34
CA ILE A 167 9.56 0.55 -6.03
C ILE A 167 10.22 -0.25 -4.91
N ASN A 168 9.51 -0.36 -3.78
CA ASN A 168 9.94 -1.12 -2.62
C ASN A 168 9.01 -2.32 -2.44
N PHE A 169 9.57 -3.53 -2.37
CA PHE A 169 8.82 -4.76 -2.11
C PHE A 169 9.32 -5.41 -0.83
N GLN A 170 8.40 -5.76 0.06
CA GLN A 170 8.73 -6.39 1.33
C GLN A 170 7.85 -7.61 1.59
N CYS A 171 8.50 -8.75 1.91
CA CYS A 171 7.85 -9.85 2.60
C CYS A 171 7.89 -9.59 4.10
N ILE A 172 6.72 -9.64 4.75
CA ILE A 172 6.57 -9.42 6.18
C ILE A 172 6.03 -10.69 6.81
N ASP A 173 6.83 -11.27 7.69
CA ASP A 173 6.47 -12.45 8.47
C ASP A 173 5.75 -12.09 9.78
N SER A 174 5.35 -13.11 10.53
CA SER A 174 4.64 -12.94 11.80
C SER A 174 5.45 -12.19 12.84
N GLU A 175 6.77 -12.39 12.89
CA GLU A 175 7.65 -11.71 13.86
C GLU A 175 7.75 -10.22 13.58
N LYS A 176 8.03 -9.86 12.31
CA LYS A 176 8.10 -8.48 11.87
C LYS A 176 6.75 -7.76 12.02
N LEU A 177 5.63 -8.45 11.70
CA LEU A 177 4.29 -7.89 11.89
C LEU A 177 4.00 -7.59 13.37
N GLN A 178 4.34 -8.51 14.28
CA GLN A 178 4.20 -8.30 15.73
C GLN A 178 5.07 -7.15 16.22
N GLN A 179 6.31 -7.05 15.74
CA GLN A 179 7.19 -5.94 16.07
C GLN A 179 6.57 -4.60 15.63
N MET A 180 6.06 -4.51 14.39
CA MET A 180 5.38 -3.31 13.88
C MET A 180 4.20 -2.92 14.78
N TYR A 181 3.37 -3.88 15.18
CA TYR A 181 2.24 -3.62 16.06
C TYR A 181 2.66 -3.09 17.44
N ARG A 182 3.71 -3.68 18.05
CA ARG A 182 4.25 -3.19 19.34
C ARG A 182 4.75 -1.75 19.23
N GLU A 183 5.42 -1.42 18.15
CA GLU A 183 5.93 -0.06 17.91
C GLU A 183 4.80 0.96 17.72
N ILE A 184 3.71 0.58 17.03
CA ILE A 184 2.52 1.43 16.87
C ILE A 184 1.88 1.68 18.24
N ARG A 185 1.67 0.65 19.06
CA ARG A 185 1.14 0.80 20.42
C ARG A 185 2.04 1.61 21.32
N GLY A 186 3.35 1.45 21.21
CA GLY A 186 4.33 2.23 22.00
C GLY A 186 4.31 3.72 21.68
N ARG A 187 3.92 4.12 20.46
CA ARG A 187 3.74 5.54 20.10
C ARG A 187 2.54 6.17 20.82
N SER A 188 1.47 5.43 21.02
CA SER A 188 0.24 5.90 21.68
C SER A 188 0.42 6.15 23.19
N LEU A 189 1.51 5.65 23.78
CA LEU A 189 1.80 5.74 25.22
C LEU A 189 2.87 6.78 25.56
N LYS A 190 3.34 7.59 24.62
CA LYS A 190 4.22 8.72 24.95
C LYS A 190 3.39 9.84 25.56
N GLU A 191 3.38 9.93 26.89
CA GLU A 191 2.96 11.12 27.61
C GLU A 191 3.84 12.29 27.14
N ILE A 192 3.20 13.34 26.64
CA ILE A 192 3.86 14.61 26.37
C ILE A 192 3.84 15.37 27.69
N GLU A 193 4.92 15.33 28.43
CA GLU A 193 5.11 16.25 29.55
C GLU A 193 5.26 17.67 28.96
N PHE A 194 4.22 18.48 29.12
CA PHE A 194 4.35 19.91 28.91
C PHE A 194 5.06 20.51 30.12
N PRO A 195 6.20 21.18 29.96
CA PRO A 195 6.79 21.94 31.06
C PRO A 195 5.75 22.98 31.49
N SER A 196 5.27 22.84 32.72
CA SER A 196 4.41 23.88 33.32
C SER A 196 5.26 25.16 33.43
N LEU A 197 4.95 26.15 32.62
CA LEU A 197 5.39 27.51 32.86
C LEU A 197 4.63 27.98 34.12
N VAL A 198 5.27 27.82 35.26
CA VAL A 198 4.83 28.49 36.50
C VAL A 198 5.30 29.94 36.39
N PRO A 199 4.42 30.90 36.53
CA PRO A 199 4.77 32.33 36.49
C PRO A 199 5.66 32.77 37.63
#